data_013c7328659104bbd93bad005b571c68
#
_entry.id   013c7328659104bbd93bad005b571c68
#
_cell.length_a   1.000
_cell.length_b   1.000
_cell.length_c   1.000
_cell.angle_alpha   90.00
_cell.angle_beta   90.00
_cell.angle_gamma   90.00
#
_symmetry.space_group_name_H-M   'P 1'
#
loop_
_entity.id
_entity.type
_entity.pdbx_description
1 polymer ?
#
loop_
_entity_poly.entity_id
_entity_poly.type
_entity_poly.pdbx_seq_one_letter_code
_entity_poly.pdbx_strand_id
1 'polypeptide(L)'
;MPDIQLTCPSLIRNPEKQKATWWNRLMKKSLAGLLEGLQTGSIKIRYQDGRTEVFGKTDFSPKAMVHLHSYRMLRKLLIEGDVGLAESYIDGDWDTPDLVQVLALGPRNMEGIEKKILGHPLYRLRNLLQHLFHRNSRSGSRRNITEHY
;
A
#
# COMPACT_ATOMS: atom_id res chain seq x y z
N MET A 1 -19.20 -40.92 10.90
CA MET A 1 -19.04 -39.67 10.16
C MET A 1 -17.62 -39.17 10.41
N PRO A 2 -16.74 -39.16 9.42
CA PRO A 2 -15.39 -38.66 9.63
C PRO A 2 -15.38 -37.14 9.48
N ASP A 3 -14.80 -36.48 10.47
CA ASP A 3 -14.56 -35.03 10.48
C ASP A 3 -13.70 -34.61 9.32
N ILE A 4 -14.26 -33.82 8.41
CA ILE A 4 -13.53 -33.16 7.36
C ILE A 4 -12.86 -31.93 7.99
N GLN A 5 -11.64 -32.13 8.50
CA GLN A 5 -10.75 -31.02 8.77
C GLN A 5 -10.38 -30.37 7.44
N LEU A 6 -11.03 -29.25 7.15
CA LEU A 6 -10.59 -28.30 6.11
C LEU A 6 -9.28 -27.67 6.57
N THR A 7 -8.20 -28.40 6.37
CA THR A 7 -6.85 -27.85 6.46
C THR A 7 -6.67 -27.02 5.20
N CYS A 8 -6.87 -25.70 5.28
CA CYS A 8 -6.33 -24.80 4.29
C CYS A 8 -4.82 -25.05 4.19
N PRO A 9 -4.29 -25.45 3.03
CA PRO A 9 -2.86 -25.46 2.86
C PRO A 9 -2.41 -23.99 2.90
N SER A 10 -1.96 -23.54 4.08
CA SER A 10 -1.13 -22.35 4.17
C SER A 10 0.00 -22.59 3.18
N LEU A 11 -0.01 -21.84 2.09
CA LEU A 11 1.15 -21.64 1.23
C LEU A 11 2.25 -21.05 2.12
N ILE A 12 2.95 -21.93 2.83
CA ILE A 12 4.19 -21.62 3.52
C ILE A 12 5.18 -21.33 2.40
N ARG A 13 5.12 -20.09 1.92
CA ARG A 13 6.21 -19.51 1.17
C ARG A 13 7.36 -19.39 2.15
N ASN A 14 8.30 -20.33 2.05
CA ASN A 14 9.55 -20.35 2.81
C ASN A 14 10.12 -18.92 2.80
N PRO A 15 10.27 -18.23 3.95
CA PRO A 15 10.94 -16.95 3.96
C PRO A 15 12.42 -17.25 3.75
N GLU A 16 12.87 -17.32 2.50
CA GLU A 16 14.27 -17.09 2.24
C GLU A 16 14.61 -15.80 2.99
N LYS A 17 15.60 -15.88 3.87
CA LYS A 17 16.17 -14.74 4.60
C LYS A 17 16.61 -13.72 3.55
N GLN A 18 15.65 -12.91 3.06
CA GLN A 18 15.94 -11.81 2.16
C GLN A 18 16.87 -10.89 2.95
N LYS A 19 18.14 -10.95 2.60
CA LYS A 19 19.12 -9.98 3.07
C LYS A 19 18.47 -8.63 2.86
N ALA A 20 18.23 -7.89 3.96
CA ALA A 20 17.57 -6.59 3.91
C ALA A 20 18.41 -5.70 3.01
N THR A 21 18.04 -5.62 1.74
CA THR A 21 18.70 -4.77 0.76
C THR A 21 18.50 -3.32 1.21
N TRP A 22 19.43 -2.43 0.86
CA TRP A 22 19.28 -0.99 1.09
C TRP A 22 17.90 -0.48 0.67
N TRP A 23 17.31 -1.12 -0.36
CA TRP A 23 15.95 -0.88 -0.87
C TRP A 23 14.87 -1.14 0.18
N ASN A 24 14.95 -2.28 0.90
CA ASN A 24 13.99 -2.58 1.96
C ASN A 24 14.08 -1.59 3.12
N ARG A 25 15.29 -1.10 3.44
CA ARG A 25 15.47 -0.04 4.45
C ARG A 25 14.82 1.27 4.00
N LEU A 26 15.01 1.63 2.74
CA LEU A 26 14.40 2.84 2.16
C LEU A 26 12.87 2.73 2.15
N MET A 27 12.33 1.59 1.72
CA MET A 27 10.89 1.35 1.71
C MET A 27 10.29 1.34 3.11
N LYS A 28 10.97 0.73 4.08
CA LYS A 28 10.55 0.78 5.49
C LYS A 28 10.49 2.23 6.01
N LYS A 29 11.53 3.02 5.75
CA LYS A 29 11.57 4.44 6.13
C LYS A 29 10.45 5.24 5.46
N SER A 30 10.18 4.97 4.19
CA SER A 30 9.10 5.62 3.44
C SER A 30 7.72 5.26 4.01
N LEU A 31 7.50 3.99 4.34
CA LEU A 31 6.25 3.53 4.97
C LEU A 31 6.05 4.19 6.33
N ALA A 32 7.09 4.20 7.19
CA ALA A 32 7.04 4.88 8.47
C ALA A 32 6.68 6.37 8.30
N GLY A 33 7.35 7.07 7.39
CA GLY A 33 7.07 8.48 7.10
C GLY A 33 5.64 8.75 6.63
N LEU A 34 5.01 7.83 5.88
CA LEU A 34 3.60 7.94 5.51
C LEU A 34 2.68 7.76 6.72
N LEU A 35 2.96 6.75 7.55
CA LEU A 35 2.13 6.40 8.71
C LEU A 35 2.27 7.39 9.88
N GLU A 36 3.37 8.14 9.97
CA GLU A 36 3.50 9.28 10.90
C GLU A 36 2.47 10.38 10.64
N GLY A 37 1.84 10.40 9.46
CA GLY A 37 0.74 11.29 9.11
C GLY A 37 -0.60 10.93 9.73
N LEU A 38 -0.72 9.81 10.43
CA LEU A 38 -1.95 9.37 11.07
C LEU A 38 -2.30 10.27 12.26
N GLN A 39 -3.43 10.95 12.17
CA GLN A 39 -3.94 11.84 13.23
C GLN A 39 -5.01 11.16 14.08
N THR A 40 -5.76 10.21 13.49
CA THR A 40 -6.88 9.53 14.16
C THR A 40 -6.69 8.02 14.05
N GLY A 41 -6.75 7.33 15.19
CA GLY A 41 -6.56 5.89 15.26
C GLY A 41 -5.10 5.47 15.23
N SER A 42 -4.86 4.17 15.16
CA SER A 42 -3.53 3.60 15.14
C SER A 42 -3.44 2.39 14.22
N ILE A 43 -2.25 2.14 13.70
CA ILE A 43 -1.93 0.96 12.93
C ILE A 43 -0.69 0.28 13.50
N LYS A 44 -0.80 -1.02 13.74
CA LYS A 44 0.29 -1.87 14.17
C LYS A 44 0.80 -2.66 12.97
N ILE A 45 2.04 -2.42 12.56
CA ILE A 45 2.67 -3.12 11.46
C ILE A 45 3.59 -4.20 11.99
N ARG A 46 3.35 -5.44 11.57
CA ARG A 46 4.28 -6.55 11.77
C ARG A 46 5.07 -6.78 10.50
N TYR A 47 6.37 -6.57 10.55
CA TYR A 47 7.27 -6.74 9.41
C TYR A 47 7.68 -8.20 9.20
N GLN A 48 8.26 -8.50 8.03
CA GLN A 48 8.78 -9.83 7.67
C GLN A 48 9.82 -10.38 8.65
N ASP A 49 10.60 -9.49 9.28
CA ASP A 49 11.63 -9.85 10.26
C ASP A 49 11.05 -10.13 11.67
N GLY A 50 9.72 -10.11 11.80
CA GLY A 50 8.99 -10.31 13.06
C GLY A 50 8.91 -9.07 13.94
N ARG A 51 9.60 -7.99 13.61
CA ARG A 51 9.49 -6.73 14.33
C ARG A 51 8.11 -6.14 14.18
N THR A 52 7.69 -5.41 15.20
CA THR A 52 6.39 -4.75 15.23
C THR A 52 6.60 -3.28 15.57
N GLU A 53 5.94 -2.41 14.81
CA GLU A 53 5.92 -0.96 15.07
C GLU A 53 4.47 -0.48 15.10
N VAL A 54 4.19 0.53 15.92
CA VAL A 54 2.86 1.13 16.06
C VAL A 54 2.96 2.59 15.64
N PHE A 55 2.02 3.02 14.79
CA PHE A 55 1.92 4.39 14.31
C PHE A 55 0.54 4.96 14.64
N GLY A 56 0.48 6.27 14.83
CA GLY A 56 -0.76 6.99 15.15
C GLY A 56 -1.04 7.03 16.66
N LYS A 57 -2.29 7.34 17.00
CA LYS A 57 -2.74 7.55 18.39
C LYS A 57 -3.51 6.32 18.87
N THR A 58 -2.94 5.61 19.85
CA THR A 58 -3.51 4.36 20.37
C THR A 58 -4.78 4.53 21.19
N ASP A 59 -5.06 5.75 21.65
CA ASP A 59 -6.23 6.06 22.49
C ASP A 59 -7.52 6.16 21.68
N PHE A 60 -7.42 6.27 20.36
CA PHE A 60 -8.55 6.44 19.45
C PHE A 60 -8.74 5.22 18.54
N SER A 61 -9.99 4.93 18.19
CA SER A 61 -10.36 3.97 17.15
C SER A 61 -10.36 4.68 15.77
N PRO A 62 -10.04 3.99 14.67
CA PRO A 62 -9.80 2.54 14.52
C PRO A 62 -8.41 2.09 14.97
N LYS A 63 -8.30 0.81 15.37
CA LYS A 63 -7.03 0.16 15.73
C LYS A 63 -6.78 -1.00 14.77
N ALA A 64 -6.02 -0.74 13.75
CA ALA A 64 -5.71 -1.73 12.73
C ALA A 64 -4.43 -2.50 13.06
N MET A 65 -4.35 -3.74 12.55
CA MET A 65 -3.14 -4.56 12.55
C MET A 65 -2.88 -5.05 11.13
N VAL A 66 -1.64 -4.92 10.67
CA VAL A 66 -1.22 -5.34 9.33
C VAL A 66 0.04 -6.19 9.44
N HIS A 67 0.04 -7.32 8.77
CA HIS A 67 1.23 -8.15 8.56
C HIS A 67 1.78 -7.85 7.17
N LEU A 68 2.97 -7.28 7.12
CA LEU A 68 3.62 -6.89 5.87
C LEU A 68 4.53 -8.02 5.38
N HIS A 69 4.19 -8.63 4.24
CA HIS A 69 4.95 -9.69 3.61
C HIS A 69 5.87 -9.19 2.49
N SER A 70 5.52 -8.05 1.87
CA SER A 70 6.32 -7.45 0.79
C SER A 70 6.17 -5.94 0.74
N TYR A 71 7.28 -5.24 0.53
CA TYR A 71 7.25 -3.79 0.27
C TYR A 71 6.69 -3.43 -1.12
N ARG A 72 6.31 -4.42 -1.94
CA ARG A 72 5.57 -4.18 -3.19
C ARG A 72 4.26 -3.45 -2.94
N MET A 73 3.61 -3.73 -1.79
CA MET A 73 2.42 -3.02 -1.33
C MET A 73 2.63 -1.51 -1.35
N LEU A 74 3.72 -1.02 -0.76
CA LEU A 74 3.99 0.42 -0.72
C LEU A 74 4.21 1.01 -2.13
N ARG A 75 4.91 0.28 -3.01
CA ARG A 75 5.10 0.71 -4.39
C ARG A 75 3.76 0.81 -5.14
N LYS A 76 2.89 -0.20 -5.01
CA LYS A 76 1.56 -0.21 -5.62
C LYS A 76 0.71 0.93 -5.07
N LEU A 77 0.69 1.12 -3.74
CA LEU A 77 -0.02 2.24 -3.11
C LEU A 77 0.44 3.60 -3.66
N LEU A 78 1.74 3.83 -3.83
CA LEU A 78 2.29 5.09 -4.32
C LEU A 78 2.04 5.32 -5.81
N ILE A 79 1.96 4.26 -6.61
CA ILE A 79 1.79 4.34 -8.06
C ILE A 79 0.31 4.32 -8.45
N GLU A 80 -0.50 3.49 -7.83
CA GLU A 80 -1.88 3.16 -8.23
C GLU A 80 -2.92 3.59 -7.19
N GLY A 81 -2.45 4.14 -6.05
CA GLY A 81 -3.32 4.61 -4.97
C GLY A 81 -4.04 3.47 -4.25
N ASP A 82 -5.31 3.67 -3.94
CA ASP A 82 -6.18 2.72 -3.26
C ASP A 82 -6.39 1.42 -4.06
N VAL A 83 -6.45 1.50 -5.38
CA VAL A 83 -6.53 0.32 -6.26
C VAL A 83 -5.28 -0.54 -6.08
N GLY A 84 -4.09 0.06 -6.12
CA GLY A 84 -2.84 -0.67 -5.89
C GLY A 84 -2.72 -1.25 -4.49
N LEU A 85 -3.30 -0.59 -3.48
CA LEU A 85 -3.38 -1.15 -2.13
C LEU A 85 -4.27 -2.41 -2.11
N ALA A 86 -5.44 -2.37 -2.76
CA ALA A 86 -6.35 -3.51 -2.85
C ALA A 86 -5.74 -4.67 -3.64
N GLU A 87 -5.12 -4.41 -4.79
CA GLU A 87 -4.42 -5.43 -5.56
C GLU A 87 -3.28 -6.09 -4.78
N SER A 88 -2.53 -5.30 -4.00
CA SER A 88 -1.44 -5.83 -3.17
C SER A 88 -1.94 -6.73 -2.05
N TYR A 89 -3.17 -6.51 -1.55
CA TYR A 89 -3.84 -7.39 -0.60
C TYR A 89 -4.20 -8.73 -1.27
N ILE A 90 -4.79 -8.69 -2.46
CA ILE A 90 -5.13 -9.89 -3.25
C ILE A 90 -3.89 -10.69 -3.60
N ASP A 91 -2.78 -10.03 -3.95
CA ASP A 91 -1.49 -10.65 -4.25
C ASP A 91 -0.79 -11.24 -3.01
N GLY A 92 -1.31 -11.00 -1.79
CA GLY A 92 -0.70 -11.47 -0.55
C GLY A 92 0.58 -10.72 -0.16
N ASP A 93 0.76 -9.49 -0.63
CA ASP A 93 1.88 -8.65 -0.20
C ASP A 93 1.72 -8.18 1.26
N TRP A 94 0.50 -8.21 1.77
CA TRP A 94 0.14 -7.96 3.17
C TRP A 94 -1.19 -8.65 3.52
N ASP A 95 -1.42 -8.86 4.80
CA ASP A 95 -2.69 -9.35 5.35
C ASP A 95 -3.06 -8.62 6.65
N THR A 96 -4.28 -8.86 7.10
CA THR A 96 -4.81 -8.28 8.33
C THR A 96 -5.87 -9.19 8.94
N PRO A 97 -5.95 -9.30 10.27
CA PRO A 97 -7.05 -10.00 10.93
C PRO A 97 -8.38 -9.24 10.85
N ASP A 98 -8.35 -7.91 10.60
CA ASP A 98 -9.54 -7.07 10.51
C ASP A 98 -9.38 -6.00 9.42
N LEU A 99 -9.86 -6.34 8.22
CA LEU A 99 -9.79 -5.46 7.07
C LEU A 99 -10.63 -4.18 7.26
N VAL A 100 -11.73 -4.26 8.01
CA VAL A 100 -12.61 -3.12 8.26
C VAL A 100 -11.87 -2.02 9.02
N GLN A 101 -11.08 -2.38 10.03
CA GLN A 101 -10.28 -1.42 10.79
C GLN A 101 -9.21 -0.76 9.90
N VAL A 102 -8.57 -1.53 9.00
CA VAL A 102 -7.59 -0.96 8.05
C VAL A 102 -8.27 0.02 7.11
N LEU A 103 -9.38 -0.37 6.50
CA LEU A 103 -10.13 0.49 5.59
C LEU A 103 -10.71 1.73 6.27
N ALA A 104 -11.09 1.65 7.54
CA ALA A 104 -11.60 2.79 8.30
C ALA A 104 -10.53 3.83 8.63
N LEU A 105 -9.24 3.48 8.62
CA LEU A 105 -8.14 4.43 8.82
C LEU A 105 -7.98 5.39 7.64
N GLY A 106 -8.17 4.91 6.41
CA GLY A 106 -7.96 5.69 5.18
C GLY A 106 -8.75 6.99 5.18
N PRO A 107 -10.09 6.96 5.14
CA PRO A 107 -10.93 8.16 5.08
C PRO A 107 -10.71 9.13 6.26
N ARG A 108 -10.44 8.60 7.46
CA ARG A 108 -10.22 9.42 8.66
C ARG A 108 -8.88 10.15 8.68
N ASN A 109 -7.94 9.71 7.86
CA ASN A 109 -6.59 10.28 7.80
C ASN A 109 -6.22 10.74 6.38
N MET A 110 -7.20 10.82 5.46
CA MET A 110 -6.99 11.10 4.05
C MET A 110 -6.09 12.32 3.83
N GLU A 111 -6.40 13.43 4.49
CA GLU A 111 -5.65 14.67 4.33
C GLU A 111 -4.17 14.53 4.75
N GLY A 112 -3.91 13.87 5.87
CA GLY A 112 -2.55 13.65 6.38
C GLY A 112 -1.75 12.69 5.50
N ILE A 113 -2.39 11.62 5.04
CA ILE A 113 -1.79 10.60 4.15
C ILE A 113 -1.53 11.20 2.77
N GLU A 114 -2.50 11.92 2.22
CA GLU A 114 -2.40 12.55 0.90
C GLU A 114 -1.23 13.54 0.83
N LYS A 115 -1.10 14.43 1.82
CA LYS A 115 0.05 15.36 1.92
C LYS A 115 1.39 14.62 1.89
N LYS A 116 1.48 13.49 2.59
CA LYS A 116 2.69 12.65 2.63
C LYS A 116 2.95 11.94 1.30
N ILE A 117 1.89 11.41 0.65
CA ILE A 117 1.98 10.78 -0.68
C ILE A 117 2.42 11.80 -1.73
N LEU A 118 1.81 12.98 -1.78
CA LEU A 118 2.15 14.04 -2.73
C LEU A 118 3.61 14.51 -2.58
N GLY A 119 4.15 14.52 -1.37
CA GLY A 119 5.55 14.82 -1.08
C GLY A 119 6.52 13.69 -1.41
N HIS A 120 6.04 12.46 -1.64
CA HIS A 120 6.90 11.30 -1.81
C HIS A 120 7.60 11.29 -3.18
N PRO A 121 8.93 11.05 -3.26
CA PRO A 121 9.68 11.14 -4.51
C PRO A 121 9.19 10.17 -5.59
N LEU A 122 8.74 8.97 -5.24
CA LEU A 122 8.18 8.00 -6.21
C LEU A 122 6.87 8.52 -6.82
N TYR A 123 6.02 9.15 -6.04
CA TYR A 123 4.78 9.75 -6.54
C TYR A 123 5.09 10.92 -7.49
N ARG A 124 6.04 11.77 -7.12
CA ARG A 124 6.48 12.90 -7.96
C ARG A 124 7.08 12.40 -9.28
N LEU A 125 7.91 11.35 -9.24
CA LEU A 125 8.48 10.73 -10.43
C LEU A 125 7.39 10.15 -11.34
N ARG A 126 6.40 9.44 -10.77
CA ARG A 126 5.23 8.94 -11.53
C ARG A 126 4.52 10.08 -12.25
N ASN A 127 4.19 11.17 -11.54
CA ASN A 127 3.50 12.31 -12.14
C ASN A 127 4.32 12.97 -13.25
N LEU A 128 5.64 13.11 -13.04
CA LEU A 128 6.53 13.63 -14.08
C LEU A 128 6.49 12.75 -15.33
N LEU A 129 6.59 11.43 -15.18
CA LEU A 129 6.51 10.48 -16.28
C LEU A 129 5.15 10.53 -16.98
N GLN A 130 4.05 10.58 -16.23
CA GLN A 130 2.71 10.72 -16.81
C GLN A 130 2.60 12.02 -17.63
N HIS A 131 3.09 13.14 -17.11
CA HIS A 131 3.11 14.40 -17.86
C HIS A 131 3.93 14.32 -19.16
N LEU A 132 5.07 13.63 -19.13
CA LEU A 132 5.89 13.43 -20.33
C LEU A 132 5.16 12.56 -21.37
N PHE A 133 4.51 11.48 -20.95
CA PHE A 133 3.75 10.60 -21.84
C PHE A 133 2.47 11.25 -22.38
N HIS A 134 1.77 12.05 -21.57
CA HIS A 134 0.56 12.77 -22.03
C HIS A 134 0.87 13.94 -22.96
N ARG A 135 2.06 14.56 -22.90
CA ARG A 135 2.46 15.56 -23.88
C ARG A 135 2.60 15.01 -25.30
N ASN A 136 2.95 13.71 -25.44
CA ASN A 136 3.04 13.05 -26.75
C ASN A 136 1.70 12.59 -27.29
N SER A 137 0.62 12.57 -26.48
CA SER A 137 -0.71 12.07 -26.88
C SER A 137 -1.64 13.14 -27.47
N ARG A 138 -1.26 14.42 -27.50
CA ARG A 138 -2.07 15.48 -28.13
C ARG A 138 -2.27 15.32 -29.64
N SER A 139 -1.44 14.50 -30.30
CA SER A 139 -1.61 14.17 -31.73
C SER A 139 -2.71 13.12 -31.97
N GLY A 140 -3.05 12.28 -30.97
CA GLY A 140 -4.07 11.23 -31.11
C GLY A 140 -5.50 11.73 -30.94
N SER A 141 -5.73 12.80 -30.19
CA SER A 141 -7.08 13.33 -29.92
C SER A 141 -7.75 13.98 -31.12
N ARG A 142 -6.99 14.43 -32.11
CA ARG A 142 -7.59 15.00 -33.32
C ARG A 142 -8.16 13.99 -34.29
N ARG A 143 -7.78 12.73 -34.20
CA ARG A 143 -8.23 11.66 -35.11
C ARG A 143 -9.59 11.08 -34.71
N ASN A 144 -9.89 11.07 -33.38
CA ASN A 144 -11.16 10.51 -32.89
C ASN A 144 -12.39 11.41 -33.05
N ILE A 145 -12.20 12.69 -33.32
CA ILE A 145 -13.33 13.62 -33.51
C ILE A 145 -13.87 13.58 -34.94
N THR A 146 -13.07 13.12 -35.90
CA THR A 146 -13.44 13.09 -37.32
C THR A 146 -14.22 11.85 -37.77
N GLU A 147 -14.31 10.80 -36.90
CA GLU A 147 -15.04 9.56 -37.24
C GLU A 147 -16.46 9.50 -36.65
N HIS A 148 -16.93 10.55 -35.97
CA HIS A 148 -18.28 10.60 -35.39
C HIS A 148 -19.19 11.70 -35.96
N TYR A 149 -18.88 12.24 -37.17
CA TYR A 149 -19.79 13.11 -37.91
C TYR A 149 -19.94 12.65 -39.35
#